data_1a5411ed9fd6bee9a0cf28016ec3c227
#
_entry.id   1a5411ed9fd6bee9a0cf28016ec3c227
#
_cell.length_a   1.000
_cell.length_b   1.000
_cell.length_c   1.000
_cell.angle_alpha   90.00
_cell.angle_beta   90.00
_cell.angle_gamma   90.00
#
_symmetry.space_group_name_H-M   'P 1'
#
loop_
_entity.id
_entity.type
_entity.pdbx_description
1 polymer ?
#
loop_
_entity_poly.entity_id
_entity_poly.type
_entity_poly.pdbx_seq_one_letter_code
_entity_poly.pdbx_strand_id
1 'polypeptide(L)'
;MLKPSHVSPVCYYDTIVRIRVLFFGMLKDIAGISEDQLELAEGGRLATVFEHYALRFPRFRELASSIVLAQNQQFASPETPVSDGDEVAFLPPVSGGSNQYTQEIIDETTNNFFALTRQPIDPRALTARLLRAEDGAVVCFEGVTRNNTKGRATRYLDYECYEPMAVKMMAEIGCELARSHAISRIAMVHRLGRIHISETSVAIAVTAPHRKPAFEAALEGINRLKRLVPIWKKEYFADGEVWVDGEWDESVIRNVR
;
A
#
# COMPACT_ATOMS: atom_id res chain seq x y z
N MET A 1 -65.92 46.13 -7.34
CA MET A 1 -65.53 45.33 -6.16
C MET A 1 -65.01 43.99 -6.64
N LEU A 2 -63.69 43.85 -6.72
CA LEU A 2 -63.00 42.60 -7.06
C LEU A 2 -62.69 41.88 -5.76
N LYS A 3 -63.10 40.62 -5.64
CA LYS A 3 -62.80 39.72 -4.51
C LYS A 3 -61.32 39.28 -4.57
N PRO A 4 -60.57 39.23 -3.45
CA PRO A 4 -59.24 38.69 -3.43
C PRO A 4 -59.30 37.17 -3.56
N SER A 5 -58.51 36.63 -4.49
CA SER A 5 -58.28 35.20 -4.65
C SER A 5 -57.44 34.69 -3.47
N HIS A 6 -58.05 33.79 -2.68
CA HIS A 6 -57.33 33.04 -1.67
C HIS A 6 -56.37 32.06 -2.39
N VAL A 7 -55.09 32.36 -2.35
CA VAL A 7 -54.01 31.38 -2.61
C VAL A 7 -53.82 30.60 -1.32
N SER A 8 -54.21 29.34 -1.28
CA SER A 8 -53.91 28.44 -0.18
C SER A 8 -52.38 28.18 -0.17
N PRO A 9 -51.73 28.20 0.98
CA PRO A 9 -50.33 27.79 1.07
C PRO A 9 -50.27 26.28 0.77
N VAL A 10 -49.56 25.90 -0.29
CA VAL A 10 -49.16 24.52 -0.53
C VAL A 10 -48.17 24.15 0.58
N CYS A 11 -48.61 23.40 1.58
CA CYS A 11 -47.74 22.72 2.49
C CYS A 11 -46.95 21.67 1.70
N TYR A 12 -45.69 21.96 1.34
CA TYR A 12 -44.74 20.95 0.97
C TYR A 12 -44.44 20.14 2.25
N TYR A 13 -45.06 18.98 2.39
CA TYR A 13 -44.54 17.97 3.30
C TYR A 13 -43.26 17.50 2.66
N ASP A 14 -42.09 17.91 3.23
CA ASP A 14 -40.81 17.30 2.86
C ASP A 14 -40.93 15.79 3.15
N THR A 15 -41.05 14.99 2.09
CA THR A 15 -41.08 13.54 2.22
C THR A 15 -39.70 13.13 2.76
N ILE A 16 -39.68 12.49 3.93
CA ILE A 16 -38.47 12.02 4.58
C ILE A 16 -38.24 10.57 4.14
N VAL A 17 -37.04 10.27 3.68
CA VAL A 17 -36.57 8.92 3.41
C VAL A 17 -35.69 8.45 4.54
N ARG A 18 -35.87 7.20 4.99
CA ARG A 18 -35.09 6.54 6.04
C ARG A 18 -34.22 5.48 5.41
N ILE A 19 -32.94 5.54 5.68
CA ILE A 19 -31.96 4.60 5.16
C ILE A 19 -31.15 3.99 6.29
N ARG A 20 -30.68 2.76 6.06
CA ARG A 20 -29.73 2.08 6.90
C ARG A 20 -28.34 2.30 6.37
N VAL A 21 -27.41 2.80 7.19
CA VAL A 21 -26.04 3.08 6.79
C VAL A 21 -25.09 2.15 7.53
N LEU A 22 -24.22 1.46 6.77
CA LEU A 22 -23.28 0.47 7.28
C LEU A 22 -21.84 0.97 7.16
N PHE A 23 -21.04 0.74 8.20
CA PHE A 23 -19.63 1.07 8.26
C PHE A 23 -18.79 -0.20 8.40
N PHE A 24 -17.76 -0.34 7.57
CA PHE A 24 -16.86 -1.50 7.56
C PHE A 24 -15.42 -1.11 7.87
N GLY A 25 -14.62 -2.08 8.35
CA GLY A 25 -13.20 -1.94 8.62
C GLY A 25 -12.86 -0.70 9.43
N MET A 26 -11.86 0.06 8.99
CA MET A 26 -11.43 1.29 9.66
C MET A 26 -12.50 2.38 9.78
N LEU A 27 -13.51 2.39 8.91
CA LEU A 27 -14.60 3.37 8.99
C LEU A 27 -15.52 3.10 10.17
N LYS A 28 -15.70 1.84 10.56
CA LYS A 28 -16.39 1.44 11.79
C LYS A 28 -15.63 1.96 13.03
N ASP A 29 -14.29 1.87 13.02
CA ASP A 29 -13.47 2.34 14.15
C ASP A 29 -13.51 3.88 14.25
N ILE A 30 -13.52 4.59 13.12
CA ILE A 30 -13.65 6.05 13.07
C ILE A 30 -15.02 6.53 13.53
N ALA A 31 -16.09 5.86 13.08
CA ALA A 31 -17.46 6.20 13.45
C ALA A 31 -17.84 5.75 14.87
N GLY A 32 -17.14 4.74 15.41
CA GLY A 32 -17.45 4.11 16.69
C GLY A 32 -18.70 3.23 16.67
N ILE A 33 -19.31 3.03 15.50
CA ILE A 33 -20.54 2.25 15.28
C ILE A 33 -20.41 1.42 13.99
N SER A 34 -21.10 0.29 13.90
CA SER A 34 -21.13 -0.55 12.69
C SER A 34 -22.28 -0.21 11.75
N GLU A 35 -23.34 0.40 12.28
CA GLU A 35 -24.52 0.82 11.52
C GLU A 35 -25.19 2.03 12.16
N ASP A 36 -25.93 2.78 11.34
CA ASP A 36 -26.74 3.93 11.76
C ASP A 36 -28.03 3.98 10.93
N GLN A 37 -29.03 4.70 11.43
CA GLN A 37 -30.24 5.04 10.71
C GLN A 37 -30.20 6.54 10.40
N LEU A 38 -30.30 6.89 9.12
CA LEU A 38 -30.26 8.28 8.68
C LEU A 38 -31.56 8.67 8.01
N GLU A 39 -32.11 9.81 8.42
CA GLU A 39 -33.26 10.46 7.79
C GLU A 39 -32.77 11.59 6.88
N LEU A 40 -33.21 11.60 5.64
CA LEU A 40 -32.88 12.58 4.62
C LEU A 40 -34.15 13.11 3.94
N ALA A 41 -34.10 14.31 3.38
CA ALA A 41 -35.12 14.80 2.48
C ALA A 41 -35.14 13.96 1.19
N GLU A 42 -36.32 13.76 0.63
CA GLU A 42 -36.50 13.08 -0.68
C GLU A 42 -35.65 13.75 -1.76
N GLY A 43 -35.09 12.92 -2.67
CA GLY A 43 -34.18 13.38 -3.73
C GLY A 43 -32.71 13.45 -3.32
N GLY A 44 -32.37 13.01 -2.10
CA GLY A 44 -30.98 12.85 -1.67
C GLY A 44 -30.22 11.84 -2.53
N ARG A 45 -28.88 11.95 -2.55
CA ARG A 45 -27.95 11.06 -3.26
C ARG A 45 -26.96 10.47 -2.30
N LEU A 46 -26.23 9.43 -2.71
CA LEU A 46 -25.16 8.83 -1.90
C LEU A 46 -24.09 9.84 -1.50
N ALA A 47 -23.80 10.83 -2.35
CA ALA A 47 -22.92 11.96 -2.00
C ALA A 47 -23.44 12.74 -0.78
N THR A 48 -24.75 12.94 -0.67
CA THR A 48 -25.37 13.65 0.48
C THR A 48 -25.22 12.82 1.76
N VAL A 49 -25.39 11.49 1.65
CA VAL A 49 -25.16 10.56 2.78
C VAL A 49 -23.70 10.62 3.22
N PHE A 50 -22.77 10.57 2.28
CA PHE A 50 -21.33 10.66 2.58
C PHE A 50 -20.97 11.98 3.27
N GLU A 51 -21.45 13.13 2.75
CA GLU A 51 -21.17 14.44 3.34
C GLU A 51 -21.72 14.58 4.76
N HIS A 52 -22.89 13.97 5.06
CA HIS A 52 -23.43 13.94 6.40
C HIS A 52 -22.42 13.34 7.40
N TYR A 53 -21.83 12.20 7.06
CA TYR A 53 -20.83 11.55 7.93
C TYR A 53 -19.46 12.20 7.87
N ALA A 54 -19.04 12.78 6.76
CA ALA A 54 -17.81 13.53 6.62
C ALA A 54 -17.80 14.84 7.44
N LEU A 55 -18.97 15.44 7.69
CA LEU A 55 -19.12 16.56 8.62
C LEU A 55 -19.00 16.11 10.08
N ARG A 56 -19.54 14.95 10.42
CA ARG A 56 -19.50 14.38 11.77
C ARG A 56 -18.14 13.78 12.12
N PHE A 57 -17.47 13.19 11.13
CA PHE A 57 -16.19 12.49 11.27
C PHE A 57 -15.17 13.04 10.25
N PRO A 58 -14.35 14.05 10.59
CA PRO A 58 -13.44 14.70 9.63
C PRO A 58 -12.49 13.74 8.90
N ARG A 59 -12.09 12.63 9.54
CA ARG A 59 -11.26 11.58 8.91
C ARG A 59 -11.93 10.89 7.72
N PHE A 60 -13.26 10.92 7.59
CA PHE A 60 -13.94 10.43 6.38
C PHE A 60 -13.56 11.25 5.15
N ARG A 61 -13.37 12.57 5.30
CA ARG A 61 -12.91 13.44 4.19
C ARG A 61 -11.52 13.11 3.71
N GLU A 62 -10.62 12.79 4.64
CA GLU A 62 -9.25 12.40 4.31
C GLU A 62 -9.21 11.12 3.49
N LEU A 63 -10.18 10.23 3.69
CA LEU A 63 -10.31 8.94 3.05
C LEU A 63 -11.26 8.95 1.83
N ALA A 64 -11.88 10.09 1.49
CA ALA A 64 -12.95 10.18 0.49
C ALA A 64 -12.59 9.53 -0.86
N SER A 65 -11.35 9.72 -1.33
CA SER A 65 -10.88 9.15 -2.61
C SER A 65 -10.70 7.63 -2.60
N SER A 66 -10.68 7.02 -1.42
CA SER A 66 -10.46 5.58 -1.23
C SER A 66 -11.69 4.82 -0.72
N ILE A 67 -12.77 5.55 -0.34
CA ILE A 67 -14.03 4.95 0.08
C ILE A 67 -14.86 4.60 -1.15
N VAL A 68 -15.30 3.35 -1.23
CA VAL A 68 -16.25 2.88 -2.24
C VAL A 68 -17.65 2.84 -1.62
N LEU A 69 -18.64 3.31 -2.37
CA LEU A 69 -20.04 3.32 -1.95
C LEU A 69 -20.77 2.09 -2.51
N ALA A 70 -21.63 1.51 -1.71
CA ALA A 70 -22.56 0.49 -2.16
C ALA A 70 -23.99 0.83 -1.70
N GLN A 71 -24.97 0.47 -2.52
CA GLN A 71 -26.40 0.60 -2.24
C GLN A 71 -27.07 -0.74 -2.53
N ASN A 72 -27.81 -1.26 -1.56
CA ASN A 72 -28.53 -2.53 -1.67
C ASN A 72 -27.61 -3.67 -2.17
N GLN A 73 -26.41 -3.77 -1.60
CA GLN A 73 -25.38 -4.80 -1.90
C GLN A 73 -24.76 -4.73 -3.31
N GLN A 74 -24.89 -3.59 -3.99
CA GLN A 74 -24.25 -3.33 -5.29
C GLN A 74 -23.38 -2.07 -5.21
N PHE A 75 -22.26 -2.06 -5.92
CA PHE A 75 -21.44 -0.86 -6.02
C PHE A 75 -22.21 0.27 -6.69
N ALA A 76 -22.14 1.46 -6.13
CA ALA A 76 -22.91 2.60 -6.59
C ALA A 76 -22.05 3.87 -6.67
N SER A 77 -22.39 4.77 -7.58
CA SER A 77 -21.72 6.06 -7.72
C SER A 77 -22.23 7.06 -6.68
N PRO A 78 -21.45 8.10 -6.32
CA PRO A 78 -21.91 9.17 -5.44
C PRO A 78 -23.21 9.85 -5.91
N GLU A 79 -23.49 9.83 -7.22
CA GLU A 79 -24.65 10.46 -7.83
C GLU A 79 -25.91 9.59 -7.78
N THR A 80 -25.81 8.35 -7.31
CA THR A 80 -26.96 7.42 -7.22
C THR A 80 -28.01 7.96 -6.26
N PRO A 81 -29.28 8.08 -6.69
CA PRO A 81 -30.38 8.53 -5.84
C PRO A 81 -30.63 7.54 -4.68
N VAL A 82 -31.05 8.09 -3.55
CA VAL A 82 -31.41 7.33 -2.35
C VAL A 82 -32.93 7.29 -2.19
N SER A 83 -33.49 6.12 -1.88
CA SER A 83 -34.89 5.87 -1.64
C SER A 83 -35.16 5.39 -0.21
N ASP A 84 -36.41 5.47 0.22
CA ASP A 84 -36.82 4.96 1.53
C ASP A 84 -36.59 3.46 1.66
N GLY A 85 -35.96 3.05 2.77
CA GLY A 85 -35.61 1.67 3.04
C GLY A 85 -34.27 1.19 2.44
N ASP A 86 -33.53 2.05 1.73
CA ASP A 86 -32.24 1.68 1.15
C ASP A 86 -31.21 1.34 2.23
N GLU A 87 -30.35 0.36 1.91
CA GLU A 87 -29.14 0.04 2.65
C GLU A 87 -27.95 0.68 1.92
N VAL A 88 -27.24 1.56 2.59
CA VAL A 88 -26.04 2.23 2.08
C VAL A 88 -24.83 1.75 2.85
N ALA A 89 -23.78 1.32 2.17
CA ALA A 89 -22.55 0.86 2.80
C ALA A 89 -21.36 1.73 2.40
N PHE A 90 -20.59 2.16 3.40
CA PHE A 90 -19.27 2.75 3.22
C PHE A 90 -18.22 1.67 3.34
N LEU A 91 -17.59 1.36 2.21
CA LEU A 91 -16.57 0.34 2.11
C LEU A 91 -15.20 1.02 2.09
N PRO A 92 -14.38 0.88 3.15
CA PRO A 92 -12.99 1.32 3.10
C PRO A 92 -12.26 0.49 2.04
N PRO A 93 -11.08 0.94 1.60
CA PRO A 93 -10.25 0.09 0.75
C PRO A 93 -10.13 -1.28 1.43
N VAL A 94 -10.54 -2.31 0.68
CA VAL A 94 -10.56 -3.67 1.20
C VAL A 94 -9.15 -4.08 1.62
N SER A 95 -8.99 -4.49 2.87
CA SER A 95 -7.82 -5.21 3.34
C SER A 95 -7.68 -6.64 2.75
N GLY A 96 -8.34 -6.88 1.64
CA GLY A 96 -8.32 -8.08 0.78
C GLY A 96 -7.65 -7.86 -0.57
N GLY A 97 -7.07 -6.72 -0.81
CA GLY A 97 -5.79 -6.38 -1.35
C GLY A 97 -5.13 -5.60 -0.23
N SER A 98 -4.50 -6.28 0.70
CA SER A 98 -3.56 -5.64 1.60
C SER A 98 -2.70 -4.77 0.70
N ASN A 99 -2.49 -3.49 1.01
CA ASN A 99 -1.28 -2.85 0.63
C ASN A 99 -0.18 -3.68 1.32
N GLN A 100 0.09 -4.85 0.71
CA GLN A 100 1.22 -5.69 1.07
C GLN A 100 2.47 -4.83 1.05
N TYR A 101 2.42 -3.77 0.23
CA TYR A 101 3.49 -2.84 0.03
C TYR A 101 3.09 -1.43 0.49
N THR A 102 3.96 -0.78 1.25
CA THR A 102 3.75 0.62 1.68
C THR A 102 4.07 1.60 0.54
N GLN A 103 4.98 1.19 -0.35
CA GLN A 103 5.34 1.86 -1.61
C GLN A 103 5.64 0.80 -2.65
N GLU A 104 5.21 1.02 -3.89
CA GLU A 104 5.56 0.14 -5.01
C GLU A 104 5.74 0.91 -6.32
N ILE A 105 6.62 0.39 -7.17
CA ILE A 105 6.81 0.85 -8.56
C ILE A 105 6.81 -0.39 -9.45
N ILE A 106 5.97 -0.36 -10.47
CA ILE A 106 5.92 -1.37 -11.53
C ILE A 106 6.34 -0.67 -12.81
N ASP A 107 7.38 -1.19 -13.47
CA ASP A 107 7.71 -0.75 -14.84
C ASP A 107 6.71 -1.41 -15.78
N GLU A 108 5.79 -0.63 -16.33
CA GLU A 108 4.71 -1.10 -17.21
C GLU A 108 5.22 -1.76 -18.49
N THR A 109 6.44 -1.43 -18.94
CA THR A 109 7.04 -1.97 -20.16
C THR A 109 7.65 -3.35 -19.95
N THR A 110 8.40 -3.51 -18.85
CA THR A 110 9.18 -4.72 -18.55
C THR A 110 8.51 -5.60 -17.52
N ASN A 111 7.56 -5.08 -16.75
CA ASN A 111 6.99 -5.67 -15.53
C ASN A 111 8.03 -5.94 -14.44
N ASN A 112 9.13 -5.17 -14.42
CA ASN A 112 10.00 -5.13 -13.26
C ASN A 112 9.23 -4.59 -12.05
N PHE A 113 9.55 -5.10 -10.84
CA PHE A 113 8.78 -4.81 -9.65
C PHE A 113 9.65 -4.39 -8.47
N PHE A 114 9.32 -3.26 -7.86
CA PHE A 114 10.08 -2.70 -6.74
C PHE A 114 9.12 -2.27 -5.65
N ALA A 115 9.34 -2.71 -4.41
CA ALA A 115 8.41 -2.41 -3.34
C ALA A 115 9.04 -2.39 -1.94
N LEU A 116 8.38 -1.65 -1.04
CA LEU A 116 8.61 -1.66 0.39
C LEU A 116 7.39 -2.27 1.09
N THR A 117 7.62 -3.07 2.13
CA THR A 117 6.53 -3.73 2.86
C THR A 117 6.81 -3.74 4.36
N ARG A 118 5.76 -3.81 5.17
CA ARG A 118 5.85 -4.14 6.61
C ARG A 118 5.40 -5.57 6.91
N GLN A 119 4.90 -6.27 5.88
CA GLN A 119 4.48 -7.65 5.97
C GLN A 119 5.63 -8.61 5.63
N PRO A 120 5.58 -9.87 6.04
CA PRO A 120 6.52 -10.90 5.60
C PRO A 120 6.60 -10.98 4.08
N ILE A 121 7.83 -11.05 3.55
CA ILE A 121 8.04 -11.24 2.12
C ILE A 121 7.81 -12.71 1.78
N ASP A 122 7.04 -12.97 0.71
CA ASP A 122 6.91 -14.29 0.11
C ASP A 122 7.81 -14.39 -1.16
N PRO A 123 8.99 -15.01 -1.08
CA PRO A 123 9.90 -15.12 -2.22
C PRO A 123 9.34 -15.98 -3.35
N ARG A 124 8.45 -16.93 -3.05
CA ARG A 124 7.82 -17.78 -4.08
C ARG A 124 6.82 -16.99 -4.90
N ALA A 125 5.96 -16.22 -4.25
CA ALA A 125 5.03 -15.32 -4.94
C ALA A 125 5.79 -14.29 -5.78
N LEU A 126 6.91 -13.76 -5.26
CA LEU A 126 7.74 -12.81 -5.98
C LEU A 126 8.37 -13.40 -7.24
N THR A 127 8.92 -14.61 -7.17
CA THR A 127 9.49 -15.32 -8.33
C THR A 127 8.43 -15.71 -9.34
N ALA A 128 7.27 -16.18 -8.89
CA ALA A 128 6.15 -16.56 -9.78
C ALA A 128 5.63 -15.34 -10.60
N ARG A 129 5.64 -14.15 -10.00
CA ARG A 129 5.26 -12.90 -10.68
C ARG A 129 6.16 -12.57 -11.87
N LEU A 130 7.45 -12.91 -11.81
CA LEU A 130 8.44 -12.55 -12.83
C LEU A 130 8.54 -13.56 -13.96
N LEU A 131 8.31 -14.84 -13.68
CA LEU A 131 8.58 -15.95 -14.59
C LEU A 131 7.82 -15.80 -15.92
N ARG A 132 8.55 -16.09 -17.02
CA ARG A 132 8.04 -16.14 -18.40
C ARG A 132 8.38 -17.49 -19.03
N ALA A 133 7.70 -17.81 -20.13
CA ALA A 133 7.91 -19.09 -20.83
C ALA A 133 9.33 -19.25 -21.41
N GLU A 134 9.97 -18.12 -21.74
CA GLU A 134 11.33 -18.07 -22.30
C GLU A 134 12.45 -18.09 -21.24
N ASP A 135 12.10 -18.03 -19.93
CA ASP A 135 13.09 -18.03 -18.86
C ASP A 135 13.59 -19.44 -18.58
N GLY A 136 14.90 -19.62 -18.70
CA GLY A 136 15.60 -20.86 -18.35
C GLY A 136 16.25 -20.84 -16.97
N ALA A 137 16.21 -19.68 -16.26
CA ALA A 137 16.78 -19.53 -14.93
C ALA A 137 16.00 -18.50 -14.11
N VAL A 138 15.82 -18.82 -12.82
CA VAL A 138 15.36 -17.87 -11.81
C VAL A 138 16.32 -17.93 -10.62
N VAL A 139 16.74 -16.77 -10.12
CA VAL A 139 17.54 -16.60 -8.92
C VAL A 139 16.75 -15.73 -7.96
N CYS A 140 16.60 -16.18 -6.72
CA CYS A 140 16.08 -15.36 -5.64
C CYS A 140 17.12 -15.28 -4.53
N PHE A 141 17.61 -14.09 -4.27
CA PHE A 141 18.42 -13.78 -3.10
C PHE A 141 17.51 -13.33 -1.97
N GLU A 142 17.71 -13.91 -0.79
CA GLU A 142 17.04 -13.49 0.44
C GLU A 142 18.06 -13.04 1.46
N GLY A 143 17.92 -11.81 1.96
CA GLY A 143 18.64 -11.34 3.13
C GLY A 143 17.86 -11.70 4.39
N VAL A 144 18.38 -12.63 5.19
CA VAL A 144 17.72 -13.17 6.37
C VAL A 144 18.35 -12.65 7.65
N THR A 145 17.53 -12.39 8.67
CA THR A 145 18.01 -11.92 9.99
C THR A 145 18.67 -13.07 10.75
N ARG A 146 19.92 -12.87 11.13
CA ARG A 146 20.74 -13.85 11.88
C ARG A 146 20.61 -13.62 13.38
N ASN A 147 20.83 -14.68 14.16
CA ASN A 147 20.80 -14.63 15.62
C ASN A 147 22.11 -14.09 16.25
N ASN A 148 23.11 -13.74 15.45
CA ASN A 148 24.42 -13.31 15.93
C ASN A 148 25.07 -12.30 14.97
N THR A 149 25.68 -11.26 15.54
CA THR A 149 26.52 -10.30 14.82
C THR A 149 27.78 -10.01 15.61
N LYS A 150 28.94 -10.38 15.05
CA LYS A 150 30.27 -10.21 15.66
C LYS A 150 30.35 -10.79 17.10
N GLY A 151 29.74 -11.95 17.33
CA GLY A 151 29.76 -12.62 18.63
C GLY A 151 28.67 -12.16 19.62
N ARG A 152 27.89 -11.12 19.30
CA ARG A 152 26.77 -10.64 20.12
C ARG A 152 25.47 -11.30 19.69
N ALA A 153 24.66 -11.75 20.65
CA ALA A 153 23.35 -12.35 20.39
C ALA A 153 22.33 -11.31 19.94
N THR A 154 21.90 -11.39 18.68
CA THR A 154 20.87 -10.55 18.10
C THR A 154 19.49 -11.06 18.50
N ARG A 155 18.57 -10.18 18.88
CA ARG A 155 17.16 -10.47 19.20
C ARG A 155 16.25 -10.22 18.00
N TYR A 156 16.41 -9.08 17.36
CA TYR A 156 15.70 -8.67 16.15
C TYR A 156 16.41 -7.47 15.51
N LEU A 157 16.05 -7.18 14.28
CA LEU A 157 16.45 -5.97 13.57
C LEU A 157 15.24 -5.05 13.44
N ASP A 158 15.47 -3.75 13.35
CA ASP A 158 14.46 -2.76 12.96
C ASP A 158 14.99 -1.96 11.77
N TYR A 159 14.19 -1.89 10.69
CA TYR A 159 14.56 -1.19 9.47
C TYR A 159 13.69 0.04 9.27
N GLU A 160 14.33 1.16 9.04
CA GLU A 160 13.71 2.43 8.68
C GLU A 160 14.26 2.92 7.34
N CYS A 161 13.47 3.68 6.59
CA CYS A 161 13.92 4.28 5.35
C CYS A 161 13.17 5.58 5.03
N TYR A 162 13.72 6.35 4.10
CA TYR A 162 12.96 7.39 3.41
C TYR A 162 12.20 6.75 2.25
N GLU A 163 10.97 6.28 2.52
CA GLU A 163 10.20 5.38 1.66
C GLU A 163 10.08 5.86 0.19
N PRO A 164 9.69 7.13 -0.12
CA PRO A 164 9.55 7.57 -1.51
C PRO A 164 10.86 7.55 -2.30
N MET A 165 11.97 7.90 -1.65
CA MET A 165 13.29 7.88 -2.27
C MET A 165 13.82 6.46 -2.40
N ALA A 166 13.60 5.62 -1.37
CA ALA A 166 14.10 4.25 -1.35
C ALA A 166 13.50 3.42 -2.50
N VAL A 167 12.17 3.43 -2.67
CA VAL A 167 11.53 2.67 -3.76
C VAL A 167 11.92 3.18 -5.13
N LYS A 168 12.08 4.50 -5.30
CA LYS A 168 12.56 5.10 -6.56
C LYS A 168 13.97 4.64 -6.91
N MET A 169 14.89 4.69 -5.96
CA MET A 169 16.27 4.24 -6.16
C MET A 169 16.36 2.73 -6.43
N MET A 170 15.54 1.92 -5.76
CA MET A 170 15.43 0.49 -6.06
C MET A 170 15.00 0.26 -7.52
N ALA A 171 14.02 1.03 -8.01
CA ALA A 171 13.57 0.96 -9.39
C ALA A 171 14.66 1.40 -10.39
N GLU A 172 15.37 2.49 -10.10
CA GLU A 172 16.50 2.96 -10.93
C GLU A 172 17.58 1.89 -11.03
N ILE A 173 18.01 1.31 -9.90
CA ILE A 173 18.99 0.21 -9.84
C ILE A 173 18.52 -0.99 -10.67
N GLY A 174 17.27 -1.44 -10.47
CA GLY A 174 16.75 -2.60 -11.17
C GLY A 174 16.61 -2.40 -12.67
N CYS A 175 16.16 -1.21 -13.11
CA CYS A 175 16.07 -0.88 -14.53
C CYS A 175 17.45 -0.76 -15.19
N GLU A 176 18.47 -0.28 -14.47
CA GLU A 176 19.85 -0.28 -14.97
C GLU A 176 20.41 -1.69 -15.11
N LEU A 177 20.17 -2.55 -14.11
CA LEU A 177 20.59 -3.97 -14.18
C LEU A 177 19.89 -4.70 -15.32
N ALA A 178 18.61 -4.45 -15.57
CA ALA A 178 17.88 -5.04 -16.68
C ALA A 178 18.44 -4.60 -18.05
N ARG A 179 19.02 -3.39 -18.14
CA ARG A 179 19.67 -2.90 -19.38
C ARG A 179 21.10 -3.40 -19.55
N SER A 180 21.84 -3.61 -18.45
CA SER A 180 23.26 -3.98 -18.48
C SER A 180 23.52 -5.48 -18.47
N HIS A 181 22.56 -6.28 -18.02
CA HIS A 181 22.63 -7.74 -17.96
C HIS A 181 21.59 -8.34 -18.90
N ALA A 182 21.88 -9.50 -19.49
CA ALA A 182 20.94 -10.24 -20.33
C ALA A 182 19.90 -10.98 -19.46
N ILE A 183 19.12 -10.22 -18.68
CA ILE A 183 18.04 -10.74 -17.83
C ILE A 183 16.67 -10.42 -18.43
N SER A 184 15.65 -11.18 -18.07
CA SER A 184 14.29 -10.96 -18.53
C SER A 184 13.56 -9.96 -17.64
N ARG A 185 13.57 -10.19 -16.34
CA ARG A 185 12.91 -9.35 -15.32
C ARG A 185 13.65 -9.36 -13.99
N ILE A 186 13.44 -8.30 -13.21
CA ILE A 186 13.96 -8.18 -11.87
C ILE A 186 12.88 -7.63 -10.91
N ALA A 187 12.86 -8.14 -9.71
CA ALA A 187 12.09 -7.55 -8.61
C ALA A 187 12.97 -7.38 -7.38
N MET A 188 12.73 -6.29 -6.65
CA MET A 188 13.36 -6.02 -5.35
C MET A 188 12.28 -5.64 -4.35
N VAL A 189 12.22 -6.34 -3.23
CA VAL A 189 11.30 -6.03 -2.12
C VAL A 189 12.10 -5.92 -0.85
N HIS A 190 11.93 -4.82 -0.10
CA HIS A 190 12.54 -4.65 1.22
C HIS A 190 11.47 -4.51 2.30
N ARG A 191 11.65 -5.23 3.41
CA ARG A 191 10.76 -5.16 4.57
C ARG A 191 11.25 -4.12 5.58
N LEU A 192 10.32 -3.36 6.13
CA LEU A 192 10.52 -2.31 7.10
C LEU A 192 9.96 -2.69 8.47
N GLY A 193 10.41 -1.98 9.51
CA GLY A 193 10.05 -2.22 10.90
C GLY A 193 10.77 -3.43 11.47
N ARG A 194 10.17 -4.03 12.50
CA ARG A 194 10.77 -5.15 13.24
C ARG A 194 10.76 -6.44 12.44
N ILE A 195 11.94 -7.08 12.37
CA ILE A 195 12.17 -8.34 11.67
C ILE A 195 12.86 -9.30 12.62
N HIS A 196 12.22 -10.44 12.88
CA HIS A 196 12.73 -11.44 13.83
C HIS A 196 13.78 -12.35 13.18
N ILE A 197 14.46 -13.11 14.01
CA ILE A 197 15.42 -14.09 13.58
C ILE A 197 14.79 -15.07 12.56
N SER A 198 15.54 -15.38 11.51
CA SER A 198 15.12 -16.23 10.38
C SER A 198 14.05 -15.63 9.45
N GLU A 199 13.58 -14.41 9.69
CA GLU A 199 12.71 -13.72 8.75
C GLU A 199 13.49 -12.99 7.65
N THR A 200 12.90 -12.93 6.46
CA THR A 200 13.46 -12.26 5.29
C THR A 200 13.26 -10.75 5.39
N SER A 201 14.36 -10.00 5.34
CA SER A 201 14.37 -8.53 5.35
C SER A 201 14.36 -7.93 3.95
N VAL A 202 14.98 -8.59 2.99
CA VAL A 202 15.05 -8.17 1.59
C VAL A 202 15.04 -9.38 0.68
N ALA A 203 14.31 -9.29 -0.43
CA ALA A 203 14.33 -10.29 -1.49
C ALA A 203 14.63 -9.61 -2.83
N ILE A 204 15.54 -10.21 -3.60
CA ILE A 204 15.83 -9.81 -4.99
C ILE A 204 15.65 -11.03 -5.87
N ALA A 205 14.64 -11.00 -6.72
CA ALA A 205 14.35 -12.06 -7.68
C ALA A 205 14.74 -11.59 -9.09
N VAL A 206 15.42 -12.45 -9.84
CA VAL A 206 15.84 -12.19 -11.22
C VAL A 206 15.52 -13.39 -12.07
N THR A 207 14.88 -13.17 -13.22
CA THR A 207 14.66 -14.18 -14.24
C THR A 207 15.51 -13.88 -15.48
N ALA A 208 15.97 -14.94 -16.16
CA ALA A 208 16.78 -14.82 -17.36
C ALA A 208 16.70 -16.09 -18.21
N PRO A 209 17.03 -16.04 -19.53
CA PRO A 209 17.19 -17.23 -20.36
C PRO A 209 18.31 -18.16 -19.85
N HIS A 210 19.36 -17.58 -19.22
CA HIS A 210 20.52 -18.34 -18.73
C HIS A 210 20.91 -17.98 -17.31
N ARG A 211 21.48 -18.96 -16.56
CA ARG A 211 21.83 -18.81 -15.15
C ARG A 211 22.84 -17.70 -14.83
N LYS A 212 23.88 -17.52 -15.69
CA LYS A 212 24.98 -16.58 -15.38
C LYS A 212 24.49 -15.15 -15.19
N PRO A 213 23.77 -14.52 -16.14
CA PRO A 213 23.28 -13.16 -15.94
C PRO A 213 22.30 -13.04 -14.79
N ALA A 214 21.51 -14.08 -14.46
CA ALA A 214 20.62 -14.04 -13.33
C ALA A 214 21.37 -13.96 -11.99
N PHE A 215 22.46 -14.73 -11.81
CA PHE A 215 23.31 -14.64 -10.62
C PHE A 215 24.06 -13.32 -10.51
N GLU A 216 24.64 -12.85 -11.61
CA GLU A 216 25.40 -11.59 -11.65
C GLU A 216 24.51 -10.39 -11.32
N ALA A 217 23.33 -10.30 -11.93
CA ALA A 217 22.37 -9.23 -11.66
C ALA A 217 21.82 -9.27 -10.21
N ALA A 218 21.55 -10.45 -9.66
CA ALA A 218 21.09 -10.57 -8.27
C ALA A 218 22.17 -10.13 -7.28
N LEU A 219 23.43 -10.53 -7.49
CA LEU A 219 24.56 -10.14 -6.64
C LEU A 219 24.84 -8.64 -6.73
N GLU A 220 24.88 -8.09 -7.92
CA GLU A 220 25.08 -6.65 -8.12
C GLU A 220 23.90 -5.86 -7.52
N GLY A 221 22.67 -6.35 -7.71
CA GLY A 221 21.46 -5.73 -7.16
C GLY A 221 21.53 -5.55 -5.65
N ILE A 222 21.87 -6.61 -4.90
CA ILE A 222 21.98 -6.49 -3.44
C ILE A 222 23.13 -5.61 -3.00
N ASN A 223 24.27 -5.66 -3.70
CA ASN A 223 25.42 -4.81 -3.40
C ASN A 223 25.08 -3.33 -3.58
N ARG A 224 24.44 -2.97 -4.70
CA ARG A 224 24.02 -1.59 -4.98
C ARG A 224 22.91 -1.14 -4.02
N LEU A 225 21.92 -1.98 -3.74
CA LEU A 225 20.86 -1.66 -2.79
C LEU A 225 21.43 -1.27 -1.43
N LYS A 226 22.35 -2.06 -0.89
CA LYS A 226 22.97 -1.80 0.42
C LYS A 226 23.84 -0.54 0.48
N ARG A 227 24.34 -0.05 -0.66
CA ARG A 227 25.27 1.10 -0.73
C ARG A 227 24.59 2.39 -1.16
N LEU A 228 23.46 2.32 -1.86
CA LEU A 228 22.85 3.47 -2.49
C LEU A 228 21.47 3.81 -1.92
N VAL A 229 20.70 2.79 -1.53
CA VAL A 229 19.31 3.02 -1.09
C VAL A 229 19.25 3.48 0.36
N PRO A 230 18.52 4.57 0.68
CA PRO A 230 18.45 5.14 2.04
C PRO A 230 17.57 4.29 2.96
N ILE A 231 18.12 3.14 3.35
CA ILE A 231 17.53 2.20 4.31
C ILE A 231 18.52 2.01 5.45
N TRP A 232 18.08 2.26 6.67
CA TRP A 232 18.90 2.14 7.88
C TRP A 232 18.44 0.95 8.70
N LYS A 233 19.39 0.35 9.42
CA LYS A 233 19.17 -0.80 10.25
C LYS A 233 19.62 -0.54 11.69
N LYS A 234 18.69 -0.71 12.62
CA LYS A 234 18.99 -0.75 14.05
C LYS A 234 18.98 -2.21 14.51
N GLU A 235 20.05 -2.62 15.17
CA GLU A 235 20.21 -3.98 15.67
C GLU A 235 19.97 -4.01 17.18
N TYR A 236 19.09 -4.88 17.63
CA TYR A 236 18.75 -5.08 19.03
C TYR A 236 19.39 -6.36 19.55
N PHE A 237 20.28 -6.19 20.50
CA PHE A 237 20.99 -7.27 21.16
C PHE A 237 20.38 -7.61 22.52
N ALA A 238 20.85 -8.67 23.16
CA ALA A 238 20.45 -9.00 24.53
C ALA A 238 20.92 -7.95 25.57
N ASP A 239 22.01 -7.25 25.27
CA ASP A 239 22.71 -6.28 26.10
C ASP A 239 22.57 -4.82 25.64
N GLY A 240 21.65 -4.51 24.74
CA GLY A 240 21.40 -3.16 24.24
C GLY A 240 21.11 -3.09 22.74
N GLU A 241 21.08 -1.88 22.21
CA GLU A 241 20.76 -1.62 20.80
C GLU A 241 21.84 -0.74 20.15
N VAL A 242 22.05 -0.92 18.86
CA VAL A 242 23.02 -0.15 18.08
C VAL A 242 22.49 0.10 16.68
N TRP A 243 22.57 1.36 16.22
CA TRP A 243 22.44 1.66 14.79
C TRP A 243 23.63 1.06 14.06
N VAL A 244 23.36 0.30 13.02
CA VAL A 244 24.42 -0.25 12.18
C VAL A 244 24.72 0.74 11.08
N ASP A 245 25.91 1.30 11.11
CA ASP A 245 26.37 2.21 10.07
C ASP A 245 26.38 1.50 8.72
N GLY A 246 25.73 2.10 7.73
CA GLY A 246 25.84 1.71 6.33
C GLY A 246 27.07 2.39 5.71
N GLU A 247 27.74 1.70 4.82
CA GLU A 247 28.79 2.32 3.99
C GLU A 247 28.09 2.93 2.75
N TRP A 248 28.02 4.28 2.72
CA TRP A 248 27.57 4.97 1.52
C TRP A 248 28.62 4.84 0.40
N ASP A 249 28.13 4.69 -0.83
CA ASP A 249 29.02 4.79 -2.00
C ASP A 249 29.63 6.19 -2.09
N GLU A 250 30.92 6.29 -2.39
CA GLU A 250 31.63 7.58 -2.53
C GLU A 250 30.97 8.49 -3.58
N SER A 251 30.34 7.92 -4.60
CA SER A 251 29.64 8.68 -5.63
C SER A 251 28.44 9.46 -5.07
N VAL A 252 27.75 8.92 -4.04
CA VAL A 252 26.66 9.60 -3.35
C VAL A 252 27.21 10.80 -2.57
N ILE A 253 28.32 10.62 -1.89
CA ILE A 253 28.95 11.68 -1.07
C ILE A 253 29.51 12.82 -1.93
N ARG A 254 30.05 12.51 -3.12
CA ARG A 254 30.62 13.51 -4.04
C ARG A 254 29.57 14.39 -4.71
N ASN A 255 28.35 13.88 -4.95
CA ASN A 255 27.28 14.63 -5.60
C ASN A 255 26.54 15.59 -4.63
N VAL A 256 26.85 15.57 -3.34
CA VAL A 256 26.24 16.41 -2.29
C VAL A 256 27.18 17.56 -1.84
N ARG A 257 28.41 17.58 -2.32
CA ARG A 257 29.39 18.67 -2.11
C ARG A 257 29.59 19.45 -3.39
#